data_b5f7a8720388f83a36339ace90b0faf1
#
_entry.id   b5f7a8720388f83a36339ace90b0faf1
#
_cell.length_a   1.000
_cell.length_b   1.000
_cell.length_c   1.000
_cell.angle_alpha   90.00
_cell.angle_beta   90.00
_cell.angle_gamma   90.00
#
_symmetry.space_group_name_H-M   'P 1'
#
loop_
_entity.id
_entity.type
_entity.pdbx_description
1 polymer ?
#
loop_
_entity_poly.entity_id
_entity_poly.type
_entity_poly.pdbx_seq_one_letter_code
_entity_poly.pdbx_strand_id
1 'polypeptide(L)'
;MRVIILAAGQAVQLDGYNKLLIKDPESGDSVLDKYIEAFNGFNITVVLGYRAINVMHEFPYLDYIYNSEWAVSNSSYSLSLALNQDPCFVINGDFFIEPELISAMQNSDPDIIATLPRESRASNALNVSLDENNVIDIYQGKLKEASDPEAIGIYKITSQEILEAWRYNCINHSDLYVGQNLISNASQGLK
;
A
#
# COMPACT_ATOMS: atom_id res chain seq x y z
N MET A 1 0.32 -12.04 -11.57
CA MET A 1 0.22 -11.26 -10.30
C MET A 1 -0.45 -9.94 -10.61
N ARG A 2 -1.22 -9.38 -9.72
CA ARG A 2 -1.89 -8.08 -9.89
C ARG A 2 -1.35 -7.03 -8.92
N VAL A 3 -1.69 -5.77 -9.17
CA VAL A 3 -1.31 -4.64 -8.31
C VAL A 3 -2.56 -3.90 -7.85
N ILE A 4 -2.65 -3.62 -6.56
CA ILE A 4 -3.71 -2.82 -5.95
C ILE A 4 -3.09 -1.53 -5.44
N ILE A 5 -3.50 -0.39 -6.00
CA ILE A 5 -3.04 0.94 -5.58
C ILE A 5 -4.13 1.59 -4.73
N LEU A 6 -3.81 1.95 -3.49
CA LEU A 6 -4.73 2.57 -2.54
C LEU A 6 -4.62 4.09 -2.60
N ALA A 7 -5.62 4.75 -3.18
CA ALA A 7 -5.63 6.20 -3.38
C ALA A 7 -7.02 6.83 -3.16
N ALA A 8 -7.82 6.26 -2.24
CA ALA A 8 -9.17 6.73 -1.99
C ALA A 8 -9.25 7.99 -1.11
N GLY A 9 -8.25 8.23 -0.26
CA GLY A 9 -8.28 9.30 0.73
C GLY A 9 -8.09 10.70 0.14
N GLN A 10 -8.59 11.71 0.87
CA GLN A 10 -8.34 13.10 0.58
C GLN A 10 -6.96 13.52 1.11
N ALA A 11 -6.10 14.00 0.23
CA ALA A 11 -4.84 14.63 0.61
C ALA A 11 -5.09 16.07 1.07
N VAL A 12 -5.49 16.25 2.33
CA VAL A 12 -5.83 17.59 2.89
C VAL A 12 -4.67 18.57 2.76
N GLN A 13 -3.43 18.09 2.86
CA GLN A 13 -2.21 18.89 2.76
C GLN A 13 -1.89 19.38 1.33
N LEU A 14 -2.60 18.86 0.33
CA LEU A 14 -2.37 19.14 -1.09
C LEU A 14 -3.54 19.91 -1.73
N ASP A 15 -4.23 20.77 -0.98
CA ASP A 15 -5.37 21.59 -1.44
C ASP A 15 -6.42 20.77 -2.23
N GLY A 16 -6.54 19.48 -1.89
CA GLY A 16 -7.45 18.56 -2.54
C GLY A 16 -7.01 18.04 -3.91
N TYR A 17 -5.74 18.17 -4.28
CA TYR A 17 -5.21 17.41 -5.41
C TYR A 17 -5.18 15.92 -5.09
N ASN A 18 -5.46 15.07 -6.11
CA ASN A 18 -5.25 13.64 -5.95
C ASN A 18 -3.75 13.34 -6.03
N LYS A 19 -3.22 12.63 -5.02
CA LYS A 19 -1.79 12.33 -4.91
C LYS A 19 -1.22 11.62 -6.14
N LEU A 20 -2.02 10.75 -6.78
CA LEU A 20 -1.62 10.03 -7.98
C LEU A 20 -1.32 10.93 -9.19
N LEU A 21 -1.89 12.16 -9.21
CA LEU A 21 -1.70 13.11 -10.29
C LEU A 21 -0.61 14.14 -10.01
N ILE A 22 0.11 14.03 -8.88
CA ILE A 22 1.29 14.87 -8.61
C ILE A 22 2.36 14.50 -9.62
N LYS A 23 2.91 15.53 -10.26
CA LYS A 23 3.94 15.38 -11.28
C LYS A 23 5.33 15.57 -10.70
N ASP A 24 6.24 14.71 -11.10
CA ASP A 24 7.67 14.90 -10.92
C ASP A 24 8.09 16.15 -11.72
N PRO A 25 8.74 17.14 -11.09
CA PRO A 25 9.14 18.36 -11.77
C PRO A 25 10.23 18.16 -12.83
N GLU A 26 10.99 17.08 -12.78
CA GLU A 26 12.07 16.76 -13.72
C GLU A 26 11.55 16.00 -14.94
N SER A 27 10.80 14.92 -14.74
CA SER A 27 10.28 14.11 -15.84
C SER A 27 8.93 14.58 -16.37
N GLY A 28 8.13 15.24 -15.55
CA GLY A 28 6.75 15.61 -15.85
C GLY A 28 5.75 14.47 -15.69
N ASP A 29 6.20 13.26 -15.35
CA ASP A 29 5.37 12.09 -15.10
C ASP A 29 4.65 12.21 -13.77
N SER A 30 3.41 11.73 -13.71
CA SER A 30 2.68 11.65 -12.45
C SER A 30 3.14 10.46 -11.60
N VAL A 31 2.76 10.43 -10.32
CA VAL A 31 2.94 9.26 -9.45
C VAL A 31 2.35 8.01 -10.09
N LEU A 32 1.17 8.12 -10.71
CA LEU A 32 0.52 6.98 -11.36
C LEU A 32 1.26 6.53 -12.62
N ASP A 33 1.85 7.45 -13.42
CA ASP A 33 2.71 7.08 -14.56
C ASP A 33 3.90 6.23 -14.09
N LYS A 34 4.55 6.62 -12.99
CA LYS A 34 5.66 5.85 -12.41
C LYS A 34 5.23 4.47 -11.91
N TYR A 35 4.02 4.36 -11.34
CA TYR A 35 3.49 3.03 -10.97
C TYR A 35 3.21 2.16 -12.20
N ILE A 36 2.63 2.72 -13.27
CA ILE A 36 2.38 1.99 -14.51
C ILE A 36 3.70 1.50 -15.13
N GLU A 37 4.74 2.35 -15.10
CA GLU A 37 6.08 1.98 -15.58
C GLU A 37 6.69 0.86 -14.74
N ALA A 38 6.72 1.01 -13.40
CA ALA A 38 7.31 0.05 -12.47
C ALA A 38 6.60 -1.32 -12.48
N PHE A 39 5.29 -1.34 -12.75
CA PHE A 39 4.48 -2.55 -12.82
C PHE A 39 4.07 -2.91 -14.25
N ASN A 40 4.91 -2.60 -15.22
CA ASN A 40 4.65 -2.96 -16.61
C ASN A 40 4.42 -4.48 -16.76
N GLY A 41 3.32 -4.85 -17.42
CA GLY A 41 2.90 -6.25 -17.60
C GLY A 41 2.04 -6.83 -16.46
N PHE A 42 1.71 -6.03 -15.42
CA PHE A 42 0.77 -6.43 -14.38
C PHE A 42 -0.63 -5.84 -14.62
N ASN A 43 -1.65 -6.51 -14.10
CA ASN A 43 -2.99 -5.94 -14.04
C ASN A 43 -3.07 -4.96 -12.84
N ILE A 44 -3.23 -3.68 -13.14
CA ILE A 44 -3.30 -2.60 -12.13
C ILE A 44 -4.76 -2.28 -11.84
N THR A 45 -5.13 -2.37 -10.57
CA THR A 45 -6.42 -1.93 -10.03
C THR A 45 -6.19 -0.77 -9.07
N VAL A 46 -6.82 0.37 -9.30
CA VAL A 46 -6.72 1.55 -8.43
C VAL A 46 -7.98 1.69 -7.60
N VAL A 47 -7.82 1.72 -6.27
CA VAL A 47 -8.93 2.00 -5.35
C VAL A 47 -9.00 3.50 -5.13
N LEU A 48 -10.07 4.12 -5.63
CA LEU A 48 -10.30 5.55 -5.62
C LEU A 48 -11.49 5.93 -4.72
N GLY A 49 -11.52 7.17 -4.28
CA GLY A 49 -12.62 7.77 -3.51
C GLY A 49 -12.72 9.26 -3.81
N TYR A 50 -12.03 10.09 -3.03
CA TYR A 50 -12.01 11.54 -3.24
C TYR A 50 -11.51 11.91 -4.64
N ARG A 51 -12.29 12.71 -5.38
CA ARG A 51 -11.99 13.17 -6.76
C ARG A 51 -11.59 12.04 -7.73
N ALA A 52 -12.19 10.87 -7.59
CA ALA A 52 -11.93 9.70 -8.45
C ALA A 52 -11.98 10.03 -9.94
N ILE A 53 -12.95 10.86 -10.36
CA ILE A 53 -13.18 11.22 -11.77
C ILE A 53 -11.94 11.82 -12.43
N ASN A 54 -11.13 12.60 -11.71
CA ASN A 54 -9.93 13.23 -12.27
C ASN A 54 -8.91 12.18 -12.70
N VAL A 55 -8.69 11.14 -11.88
CA VAL A 55 -7.78 10.04 -12.19
C VAL A 55 -8.35 9.18 -13.33
N MET A 56 -9.64 8.83 -13.27
CA MET A 56 -10.30 8.03 -14.30
C MET A 56 -10.30 8.73 -15.68
N HIS A 57 -10.37 10.06 -15.69
CA HIS A 57 -10.33 10.83 -16.94
C HIS A 57 -8.93 10.82 -17.56
N GLU A 58 -7.88 10.92 -16.74
CA GLU A 58 -6.49 10.95 -17.21
C GLU A 58 -6.00 9.54 -17.61
N PHE A 59 -6.47 8.49 -16.93
CA PHE A 59 -6.06 7.10 -17.14
C PHE A 59 -7.26 6.17 -17.41
N PRO A 60 -8.05 6.37 -18.48
CA PRO A 60 -9.30 5.65 -18.70
C PRO A 60 -9.16 4.15 -19.00
N TYR A 61 -7.95 3.65 -19.16
CA TYR A 61 -7.63 2.27 -19.50
C TYR A 61 -7.27 1.38 -18.31
N LEU A 62 -7.25 1.94 -17.08
CA LEU A 62 -7.00 1.17 -15.85
C LEU A 62 -8.29 0.61 -15.25
N ASP A 63 -8.15 -0.41 -14.42
CA ASP A 63 -9.25 -0.94 -13.62
C ASP A 63 -9.44 -0.13 -12.34
N TYR A 64 -10.70 0.15 -11.98
CA TYR A 64 -11.04 0.98 -10.83
C TYR A 64 -12.03 0.31 -9.88
N ILE A 65 -11.80 0.52 -8.58
CA ILE A 65 -12.75 0.24 -7.51
C ILE A 65 -13.04 1.55 -6.78
N TYR A 66 -14.31 1.90 -6.63
CA TYR A 66 -14.71 3.11 -5.93
C TYR A 66 -15.04 2.81 -4.47
N ASN A 67 -14.32 3.44 -3.55
CA ASN A 67 -14.65 3.45 -2.13
C ASN A 67 -15.62 4.60 -1.84
N SER A 68 -16.91 4.30 -1.68
CA SER A 68 -17.94 5.29 -1.32
C SER A 68 -17.79 5.84 0.10
N GLU A 69 -17.13 5.08 0.98
CA GLU A 69 -16.91 5.42 2.40
C GLU A 69 -15.57 6.14 2.64
N TRP A 70 -14.92 6.65 1.59
CA TRP A 70 -13.57 7.24 1.66
C TRP A 70 -13.43 8.34 2.73
N ALA A 71 -14.51 9.08 3.04
CA ALA A 71 -14.49 10.18 3.99
C ALA A 71 -14.51 9.75 5.46
N VAL A 72 -14.93 8.51 5.73
CA VAL A 72 -15.15 7.97 7.09
C VAL A 72 -14.42 6.66 7.35
N SER A 73 -13.77 6.09 6.34
CA SER A 73 -13.00 4.85 6.44
C SER A 73 -11.50 5.09 6.25
N ASN A 74 -10.67 4.12 6.65
CA ASN A 74 -9.22 4.16 6.45
C ASN A 74 -8.80 3.28 5.25
N SER A 75 -7.50 3.19 5.01
CA SER A 75 -6.91 2.40 3.91
C SER A 75 -7.27 0.91 3.97
N SER A 76 -7.50 0.36 5.15
CA SER A 76 -7.97 -1.02 5.34
C SER A 76 -9.31 -1.29 4.67
N TYR A 77 -10.28 -0.39 4.82
CA TYR A 77 -11.56 -0.56 4.12
C TYR A 77 -11.37 -0.50 2.60
N SER A 78 -10.56 0.44 2.11
CA SER A 78 -10.23 0.51 0.68
C SER A 78 -9.63 -0.79 0.16
N LEU A 79 -8.69 -1.39 0.91
CA LEU A 79 -8.09 -2.66 0.54
C LEU A 79 -9.11 -3.81 0.54
N SER A 80 -10.00 -3.87 1.54
CA SER A 80 -11.01 -4.93 1.65
C SER A 80 -11.93 -5.04 0.43
N LEU A 81 -12.15 -3.93 -0.28
CA LEU A 81 -12.95 -3.88 -1.50
C LEU A 81 -12.23 -4.53 -2.70
N ALA A 82 -10.90 -4.50 -2.70
CA ALA A 82 -10.08 -4.97 -3.81
C ALA A 82 -9.41 -6.33 -3.57
N LEU A 83 -9.13 -6.67 -2.31
CA LEU A 83 -8.36 -7.86 -1.96
C LEU A 83 -9.18 -9.13 -2.14
N ASN A 84 -8.60 -10.11 -2.82
CA ASN A 84 -9.09 -11.49 -2.96
C ASN A 84 -7.94 -12.46 -2.64
N GLN A 85 -8.04 -13.72 -3.06
CA GLN A 85 -7.04 -14.76 -2.82
C GLN A 85 -5.89 -14.78 -3.87
N ASP A 86 -5.94 -13.91 -4.88
CA ASP A 86 -4.91 -13.90 -5.92
C ASP A 86 -3.64 -13.17 -5.43
N PRO A 87 -2.45 -13.73 -5.71
CA PRO A 87 -1.18 -13.07 -5.41
C PRO A 87 -1.13 -11.62 -5.92
N CYS A 88 -0.74 -10.70 -5.04
CA CYS A 88 -0.76 -9.28 -5.39
C CYS A 88 0.36 -8.47 -4.73
N PHE A 89 0.66 -7.33 -5.36
CA PHE A 89 1.23 -6.17 -4.69
C PHE A 89 0.11 -5.27 -4.18
N VAL A 90 0.28 -4.71 -2.99
CA VAL A 90 -0.55 -3.64 -2.44
C VAL A 90 0.34 -2.44 -2.18
N ILE A 91 -0.08 -1.24 -2.63
CA ILE A 91 0.73 -0.04 -2.59
C ILE A 91 -0.11 1.13 -2.10
N ASN A 92 0.41 1.89 -1.16
CA ASN A 92 -0.13 3.21 -0.84
C ASN A 92 0.21 4.19 -1.97
N GLY A 93 -0.79 4.92 -2.46
CA GLY A 93 -0.66 5.82 -3.62
C GLY A 93 -0.13 7.21 -3.27
N ASP A 94 0.98 7.33 -2.51
CA ASP A 94 1.44 8.61 -1.97
C ASP A 94 2.96 8.87 -2.02
N PHE A 95 3.69 8.12 -2.83
CA PHE A 95 5.14 8.29 -3.03
C PHE A 95 5.55 7.87 -4.44
N PHE A 96 6.69 8.34 -4.90
CA PHE A 96 7.31 7.86 -6.13
C PHE A 96 8.02 6.53 -5.88
N ILE A 97 8.00 5.65 -6.87
CA ILE A 97 8.59 4.31 -6.78
C ILE A 97 9.60 4.12 -7.91
N GLU A 98 10.72 3.52 -7.57
CA GLU A 98 11.73 3.15 -8.55
C GLU A 98 11.47 1.71 -9.06
N PRO A 99 11.53 1.46 -10.39
CA PRO A 99 11.29 0.14 -10.97
C PRO A 99 12.20 -0.96 -10.41
N GLU A 100 13.42 -0.59 -10.00
CA GLU A 100 14.41 -1.50 -9.40
C GLU A 100 13.93 -2.09 -8.10
N LEU A 101 13.21 -1.33 -7.27
CA LEU A 101 12.62 -1.82 -6.02
C LEU A 101 11.60 -2.93 -6.31
N ILE A 102 10.72 -2.71 -7.29
CA ILE A 102 9.71 -3.70 -7.67
C ILE A 102 10.36 -4.96 -8.25
N SER A 103 11.39 -4.79 -9.09
CA SER A 103 12.16 -5.90 -9.63
C SER A 103 12.85 -6.72 -8.53
N ALA A 104 13.41 -6.06 -7.53
CA ALA A 104 14.02 -6.70 -6.37
C ALA A 104 12.97 -7.48 -5.55
N MET A 105 11.79 -6.87 -5.29
CA MET A 105 10.70 -7.53 -4.57
C MET A 105 10.12 -8.72 -5.35
N GLN A 106 10.06 -8.66 -6.69
CA GLN A 106 9.61 -9.79 -7.51
C GLN A 106 10.51 -11.02 -7.34
N ASN A 107 11.81 -10.80 -7.26
CA ASN A 107 12.84 -11.85 -7.19
C ASN A 107 13.17 -12.32 -5.76
N SER A 108 12.52 -11.74 -4.76
CA SER A 108 12.72 -12.10 -3.35
C SER A 108 11.66 -13.07 -2.83
N ASP A 109 11.64 -13.28 -1.52
CA ASP A 109 10.68 -14.15 -0.83
C ASP A 109 9.22 -13.88 -1.26
N PRO A 110 8.33 -14.88 -1.20
CA PRO A 110 6.95 -14.75 -1.70
C PRO A 110 6.12 -13.70 -0.96
N ASP A 111 6.30 -13.57 0.37
CA ASP A 111 5.52 -12.66 1.21
C ASP A 111 6.47 -11.70 1.91
N ILE A 112 6.47 -10.42 1.48
CA ILE A 112 7.41 -9.41 1.96
C ILE A 112 6.78 -8.03 2.10
N ILE A 113 7.37 -7.23 2.97
CA ILE A 113 7.06 -5.82 3.18
C ILE A 113 8.31 -4.99 2.86
N ALA A 114 8.16 -3.92 2.10
CA ALA A 114 9.23 -2.96 1.91
C ALA A 114 9.33 -2.03 3.13
N THR A 115 10.55 -1.88 3.63
CA THR A 115 10.85 -1.03 4.79
C THR A 115 12.00 -0.07 4.51
N LEU A 116 12.04 1.04 5.25
CA LEU A 116 13.17 1.95 5.26
C LEU A 116 13.88 1.91 6.62
N PRO A 117 15.24 1.97 6.62
CA PRO A 117 16.00 2.21 7.83
C PRO A 117 15.60 3.55 8.44
N ARG A 118 15.72 3.64 9.76
CA ARG A 118 15.24 4.79 10.47
C ARG A 118 16.25 5.93 10.51
N GLU A 119 15.93 7.07 9.88
CA GLU A 119 16.67 8.32 10.08
C GLU A 119 15.78 9.41 10.69
N SER A 120 14.57 9.62 10.17
CA SER A 120 13.57 10.52 10.75
C SER A 120 12.17 10.02 10.39
N ARG A 121 11.18 10.19 11.29
CA ARG A 121 9.83 9.68 11.07
C ARG A 121 8.77 10.71 11.35
N ALA A 122 7.72 10.66 10.54
CA ALA A 122 6.46 11.31 10.86
C ALA A 122 5.80 10.66 12.09
N SER A 123 5.01 11.40 12.84
CA SER A 123 4.31 10.90 14.03
C SER A 123 3.29 9.79 13.71
N ASN A 124 2.88 9.67 12.45
CA ASN A 124 1.95 8.67 11.95
C ASN A 124 2.64 7.51 11.19
N ALA A 125 3.96 7.44 11.22
CA ALA A 125 4.72 6.34 10.61
C ALA A 125 4.33 4.99 11.19
N LEU A 126 4.27 3.96 10.36
CA LEU A 126 4.07 2.58 10.78
C LEU A 126 5.44 1.93 11.01
N ASN A 127 5.66 1.48 12.23
CA ASN A 127 6.88 0.79 12.64
C ASN A 127 6.71 -0.72 12.44
N VAL A 128 7.78 -1.41 12.12
CA VAL A 128 7.79 -2.87 11.94
C VAL A 128 8.69 -3.50 12.98
N SER A 129 8.14 -4.37 13.82
CA SER A 129 8.94 -5.21 14.71
C SER A 129 9.37 -6.48 13.99
N LEU A 130 10.65 -6.80 14.09
CA LEU A 130 11.26 -7.96 13.45
C LEU A 130 11.79 -8.95 14.48
N ASP A 131 11.62 -10.25 14.19
CA ASP A 131 12.40 -11.32 14.79
C ASP A 131 13.29 -11.91 13.69
N GLU A 132 14.59 -11.66 13.78
CA GLU A 132 15.54 -11.82 12.66
C GLU A 132 15.08 -11.03 11.42
N ASN A 133 14.55 -11.69 10.40
CA ASN A 133 13.99 -11.09 9.19
C ASN A 133 12.48 -11.28 9.09
N ASN A 134 11.83 -11.87 10.09
CA ASN A 134 10.40 -12.10 10.06
C ASN A 134 9.66 -10.94 10.72
N VAL A 135 8.63 -10.45 10.04
CA VAL A 135 7.76 -9.40 10.60
C VAL A 135 6.86 -10.03 11.66
N ILE A 136 6.96 -9.54 12.90
CA ILE A 136 6.14 -10.01 14.02
C ILE A 136 5.05 -9.03 14.42
N ASP A 137 5.22 -7.74 14.08
CA ASP A 137 4.20 -6.71 14.34
C ASP A 137 4.37 -5.50 13.44
N ILE A 138 3.26 -4.83 13.10
CA ILE A 138 3.24 -3.51 12.45
C ILE A 138 2.37 -2.59 13.31
N TYR A 139 2.96 -1.54 13.85
CA TYR A 139 2.34 -0.70 14.85
C TYR A 139 2.64 0.80 14.64
N GLN A 140 1.83 1.64 15.23
CA GLN A 140 1.99 3.09 15.24
C GLN A 140 2.41 3.61 16.61
N GLY A 141 3.06 4.75 16.64
CA GLY A 141 3.40 5.44 17.90
C GLY A 141 4.83 5.23 18.37
N LYS A 142 5.04 5.10 19.70
CA LYS A 142 6.37 4.99 20.28
C LYS A 142 7.04 3.68 19.87
N LEU A 143 8.31 3.75 19.46
CA LEU A 143 9.09 2.57 19.12
C LEU A 143 9.19 1.58 20.25
N LYS A 144 9.04 0.30 19.90
CA LYS A 144 9.32 -0.83 20.80
C LYS A 144 10.83 -1.05 20.88
N GLU A 145 11.50 -1.11 19.72
CA GLU A 145 12.97 -1.21 19.63
C GLU A 145 13.52 -0.05 18.80
N ALA A 146 14.73 0.40 19.14
CA ALA A 146 15.38 1.50 18.41
C ALA A 146 15.70 1.15 16.94
N SER A 147 15.83 -0.14 16.64
CA SER A 147 16.14 -0.67 15.31
C SER A 147 14.92 -0.94 14.44
N ASP A 148 13.69 -0.84 14.97
CA ASP A 148 12.49 -1.13 14.19
C ASP A 148 12.42 -0.26 12.94
N PRO A 149 12.36 -0.82 11.71
CA PRO A 149 12.26 -0.04 10.48
C PRO A 149 10.86 0.51 10.27
N GLU A 150 10.70 1.41 9.31
CA GLU A 150 9.41 1.95 8.90
C GLU A 150 8.85 1.18 7.71
N ALA A 151 7.58 0.75 7.77
CA ALA A 151 6.86 0.22 6.61
C ALA A 151 6.51 1.36 5.65
N ILE A 152 6.97 1.28 4.40
CA ILE A 152 6.72 2.32 3.40
C ILE A 152 5.41 2.14 2.62
N GLY A 153 4.61 1.15 2.98
CA GLY A 153 3.31 0.93 2.35
C GLY A 153 3.37 0.18 1.02
N ILE A 154 4.41 -0.64 0.81
CA ILE A 154 4.51 -1.58 -0.32
C ILE A 154 4.57 -3.00 0.26
N TYR A 155 3.64 -3.84 -0.18
CA TYR A 155 3.47 -5.22 0.26
C TYR A 155 3.41 -6.12 -0.97
N LYS A 156 4.12 -7.25 -0.95
CA LYS A 156 3.95 -8.35 -1.93
C LYS A 156 3.50 -9.57 -1.15
N ILE A 157 2.32 -10.08 -1.42
CA ILE A 157 1.73 -11.24 -0.74
C ILE A 157 1.27 -12.25 -1.78
N THR A 158 1.71 -13.50 -1.61
CA THR A 158 1.36 -14.62 -2.48
C THR A 158 0.63 -15.73 -1.75
N SER A 159 0.78 -15.83 -0.42
CA SER A 159 0.07 -16.80 0.41
C SER A 159 -1.42 -16.52 0.45
N GLN A 160 -2.24 -17.47 0.01
CA GLN A 160 -3.71 -17.37 0.07
C GLN A 160 -4.20 -17.24 1.52
N GLU A 161 -3.59 -17.95 2.46
CA GLU A 161 -3.94 -17.89 3.88
C GLU A 161 -3.72 -16.48 4.45
N ILE A 162 -2.59 -15.85 4.12
CA ILE A 162 -2.29 -14.47 4.55
C ILE A 162 -3.28 -13.50 3.89
N LEU A 163 -3.58 -13.65 2.60
CA LEU A 163 -4.52 -12.79 1.87
C LEU A 163 -5.95 -12.88 2.44
N GLU A 164 -6.42 -14.08 2.77
CA GLU A 164 -7.72 -14.29 3.41
C GLU A 164 -7.81 -13.66 4.79
N ALA A 165 -6.78 -13.90 5.62
CA ALA A 165 -6.69 -13.31 6.95
C ALA A 165 -6.61 -11.77 6.88
N TRP A 166 -5.78 -11.23 5.99
CA TRP A 166 -5.65 -9.80 5.79
C TRP A 166 -6.96 -9.15 5.37
N ARG A 167 -7.65 -9.75 4.40
CA ARG A 167 -8.96 -9.28 3.96
C ARG A 167 -9.97 -9.30 5.09
N TYR A 168 -10.05 -10.39 5.85
CA TYR A 168 -10.94 -10.54 7.01
C TYR A 168 -10.67 -9.43 8.05
N ASN A 169 -9.40 -9.19 8.38
CA ASN A 169 -8.99 -8.15 9.32
C ASN A 169 -9.34 -6.76 8.81
N CYS A 170 -9.09 -6.46 7.54
CA CYS A 170 -9.43 -5.19 6.92
C CYS A 170 -10.94 -4.87 6.95
N ILE A 171 -11.79 -5.88 6.86
CA ILE A 171 -13.25 -5.73 6.98
C ILE A 171 -13.64 -5.44 8.43
N ASN A 172 -13.07 -6.16 9.39
CA ASN A 172 -13.47 -6.08 10.81
C ASN A 172 -12.80 -4.93 11.57
N HIS A 173 -11.68 -4.40 11.06
CA HIS A 173 -10.90 -3.30 11.64
C HIS A 173 -10.61 -2.23 10.58
N SER A 174 -11.68 -1.72 9.97
CA SER A 174 -11.62 -0.75 8.86
C SER A 174 -11.08 0.63 9.24
N ASP A 175 -10.95 0.91 10.53
CA ASP A 175 -10.38 2.11 11.14
C ASP A 175 -8.84 2.08 11.23
N LEU A 176 -8.23 0.90 11.11
CA LEU A 176 -6.77 0.74 11.12
C LEU A 176 -6.13 1.01 9.76
N TYR A 177 -4.83 1.26 9.76
CA TYR A 177 -4.04 1.28 8.54
C TYR A 177 -3.83 -0.14 7.98
N VAL A 178 -3.71 -0.23 6.67
CA VAL A 178 -3.62 -1.49 5.93
C VAL A 178 -2.53 -2.43 6.46
N GLY A 179 -1.33 -1.90 6.80
CA GLY A 179 -0.23 -2.70 7.33
C GLY A 179 -0.53 -3.30 8.71
N GLN A 180 -1.25 -2.59 9.58
CA GLN A 180 -1.59 -3.09 10.91
C GLN A 180 -2.50 -4.33 10.84
N ASN A 181 -3.36 -4.39 9.85
CA ASN A 181 -4.27 -5.52 9.64
C ASN A 181 -3.61 -6.74 9.00
N LEU A 182 -2.39 -6.59 8.45
CA LEU A 182 -1.66 -7.70 7.84
C LEU A 182 -1.17 -8.73 8.88
N ILE A 183 -0.82 -8.29 10.09
CA ILE A 183 -0.11 -9.10 11.10
C ILE A 183 -1.04 -9.69 12.18
N SER A 184 -2.31 -9.35 12.26
CA SER A 184 -3.19 -9.89 13.30
C SER A 184 -3.51 -11.38 13.08
N ASN A 185 -2.83 -12.26 13.79
CA ASN A 185 -3.09 -13.70 14.01
C ASN A 185 -2.72 -14.72 12.91
N ALA A 186 -2.30 -14.34 11.69
CA ALA A 186 -2.01 -15.33 10.63
C ALA A 186 -0.58 -15.28 10.07
N SER A 187 0.29 -14.45 10.61
CA SER A 187 1.57 -14.08 9.98
C SER A 187 2.78 -14.88 10.45
N GLN A 188 2.67 -16.21 10.54
CA GLN A 188 3.86 -17.03 10.61
C GLN A 188 4.49 -17.14 9.22
N GLY A 189 5.55 -16.36 8.98
CA GLY A 189 6.35 -16.45 7.74
C GLY A 189 6.35 -15.24 6.82
N LEU A 190 5.80 -14.10 7.24
CA LEU A 190 5.97 -12.84 6.52
C LEU A 190 7.38 -12.27 6.75
N LYS A 191 8.08 -11.90 5.70
CA LYS A 191 9.44 -11.33 5.74
C LYS A 191 9.51 -9.88 5.30
#